data_c8dad66c6039db6a1f1534bae1b33fe7
#
_entry.id   c8dad66c6039db6a1f1534bae1b33fe7
#
_cell.length_a   1.000
_cell.length_b   1.000
_cell.length_c   1.000
_cell.angle_alpha   90.00
_cell.angle_beta   90.00
_cell.angle_gamma   90.00
#
_symmetry.space_group_name_H-M   'P 1'
#
loop_
_entity.id
_entity.type
_entity.pdbx_description
1 polymer ?
#
loop_
_entity_poly.entity_id
_entity_poly.type
_entity_poly.pdbx_seq_one_letter_code
_entity_poly.pdbx_strand_id
1 'polypeptide(L)'
;MLLYYIRHADPIYNPDSITEFGKTQAQALAKRLAILGFDEIYSSSSIRALMTAEPTLKALDKELNGIFPWAHEIELWKTLTVEKFDDPTRIDWAFRTPKYMEQFNGDEMRLASFGWH
;
A
#
# COMPACT_ATOMS: atom_id res chain seq x y z
N MET A 1 -1.55 -20.88 6.00
CA MET A 1 -2.10 -19.51 5.95
C MET A 1 -2.08 -19.01 4.52
N LEU A 2 -3.16 -18.40 4.07
CA LEU A 2 -3.25 -17.81 2.74
C LEU A 2 -3.42 -16.29 2.89
N LEU A 3 -2.52 -15.51 2.28
CA LEU A 3 -2.49 -14.06 2.35
C LEU A 3 -2.84 -13.45 1.00
N TYR A 4 -3.84 -12.58 0.98
CA TYR A 4 -4.20 -11.77 -0.17
C TYR A 4 -3.74 -10.33 0.04
N TYR A 5 -2.86 -9.86 -0.83
CA TYR A 5 -2.44 -8.47 -0.86
C TYR A 5 -3.20 -7.73 -1.96
N ILE A 6 -3.92 -6.69 -1.59
CA ILE A 6 -4.79 -5.95 -2.49
C ILE A 6 -4.35 -4.48 -2.54
N ARG A 7 -4.09 -4.00 -3.74
CA ARG A 7 -3.80 -2.60 -3.98
C ARG A 7 -5.09 -1.77 -3.92
N HIS A 8 -4.98 -0.51 -3.47
CA HIS A 8 -6.10 0.43 -3.53
C HIS A 8 -6.63 0.61 -4.96
N ALA A 9 -7.90 0.97 -5.08
CA ALA A 9 -8.56 1.32 -6.33
C ALA A 9 -8.00 2.63 -6.91
N ASP A 10 -8.48 3.01 -8.09
CA ASP A 10 -8.01 4.20 -8.82
C ASP A 10 -8.02 5.45 -7.92
N PRO A 11 -6.85 6.05 -7.63
CA PRO A 11 -6.70 7.01 -6.55
C PRO A 11 -6.91 8.46 -6.94
N ILE A 12 -7.32 9.26 -5.97
CA ILE A 12 -7.09 10.69 -5.89
C ILE A 12 -6.10 10.92 -4.74
N TYR A 13 -5.00 11.59 -5.00
CA TYR A 13 -3.97 11.79 -3.97
C TYR A 13 -4.16 13.05 -3.12
N ASN A 14 -4.88 14.05 -3.64
CA ASN A 14 -5.16 15.28 -2.92
C ASN A 14 -6.55 15.84 -3.29
N PRO A 15 -7.54 15.76 -2.37
CA PRO A 15 -7.50 15.03 -1.10
C PRO A 15 -7.42 13.51 -1.30
N ASP A 16 -6.86 12.80 -0.32
CA ASP A 16 -6.73 11.35 -0.36
C ASP A 16 -8.10 10.67 -0.47
N SER A 17 -8.32 9.96 -1.57
CA SER A 17 -9.62 9.37 -1.91
C SER A 17 -9.47 8.39 -3.08
N ILE A 18 -10.58 7.91 -3.60
CA ILE A 18 -10.65 7.18 -4.87
C ILE A 18 -11.62 7.87 -5.84
N THR A 19 -11.37 7.71 -7.13
CA THR A 19 -12.21 8.27 -8.19
C THR A 19 -13.57 7.54 -8.26
N GLU A 20 -14.51 8.07 -9.03
CA GLU A 20 -15.77 7.36 -9.31
C GLU A 20 -15.49 6.01 -9.99
N PHE A 21 -14.51 5.96 -10.89
CA PHE A 21 -14.03 4.70 -11.46
C PHE A 21 -13.46 3.77 -10.38
N GLY A 22 -12.68 4.31 -9.43
CA GLY A 22 -12.16 3.57 -8.29
C GLY A 22 -13.27 2.96 -7.42
N LYS A 23 -14.35 3.68 -7.21
CA LYS A 23 -15.53 3.14 -6.50
C LYS A 23 -16.14 1.95 -7.23
N THR A 24 -16.22 2.02 -8.56
CA THR A 24 -16.66 0.89 -9.39
C THR A 24 -15.72 -0.31 -9.26
N GLN A 25 -14.42 -0.07 -9.24
CA GLN A 25 -13.41 -1.13 -9.01
C GLN A 25 -13.57 -1.76 -7.63
N ALA A 26 -13.76 -0.96 -6.58
CA ALA A 26 -13.95 -1.45 -5.21
C ALA A 26 -15.23 -2.30 -5.08
N GLN A 27 -16.30 -1.93 -5.76
CA GLN A 27 -17.54 -2.70 -5.81
C GLN A 27 -17.36 -4.05 -6.55
N ALA A 28 -16.67 -4.04 -7.68
CA ALA A 28 -16.36 -5.26 -8.42
C ALA A 28 -15.47 -6.20 -7.62
N LEU A 29 -14.47 -5.65 -6.94
CA LEU A 29 -13.60 -6.38 -6.02
C LEU A 29 -14.39 -7.05 -4.90
N ALA A 30 -15.31 -6.31 -4.27
CA ALA A 30 -16.16 -6.82 -3.20
C ALA A 30 -16.97 -8.06 -3.61
N LYS A 31 -17.53 -8.05 -4.81
CA LYS A 31 -18.26 -9.21 -5.37
C LYS A 31 -17.37 -10.45 -5.46
N ARG A 32 -16.13 -10.27 -5.90
CA ARG A 32 -15.15 -11.35 -6.03
C ARG A 32 -14.67 -11.86 -4.67
N LEU A 33 -14.32 -10.96 -3.77
CA LEU A 33 -13.77 -11.29 -2.46
C LEU A 33 -14.84 -11.91 -1.54
N ALA A 34 -16.10 -11.53 -1.68
CA ALA A 34 -17.20 -12.11 -0.93
C ALA A 34 -17.35 -13.63 -1.17
N ILE A 35 -17.01 -14.10 -2.39
CA ILE A 35 -17.04 -15.54 -2.72
C ILE A 35 -15.94 -16.31 -2.00
N LEU A 36 -14.75 -15.67 -1.83
CA LEU A 36 -13.61 -16.30 -1.19
C LEU A 36 -13.78 -16.39 0.33
N GLY A 37 -14.33 -15.36 0.95
CA GLY A 37 -14.40 -15.23 2.40
C GLY A 37 -13.03 -15.02 3.03
N PHE A 38 -12.98 -14.33 4.18
CA PHE A 38 -11.75 -14.04 4.90
C PHE A 38 -11.96 -14.14 6.41
N ASP A 39 -10.97 -14.70 7.11
CA ASP A 39 -10.97 -14.72 8.57
C ASP A 39 -10.66 -13.34 9.12
N GLU A 40 -9.65 -12.69 8.59
CA GLU A 40 -9.17 -11.38 9.02
C GLU A 40 -8.94 -10.45 7.84
N ILE A 41 -9.27 -9.17 8.02
CA ILE A 41 -9.10 -8.12 7.04
C ILE A 41 -8.40 -6.93 7.68
N TYR A 42 -7.33 -6.47 7.06
CA TYR A 42 -6.53 -5.32 7.49
C TYR A 42 -6.43 -4.29 6.37
N SER A 43 -6.18 -3.04 6.73
CA SER A 43 -5.94 -1.97 5.77
C SER A 43 -4.75 -1.11 6.20
N SER A 44 -4.17 -0.39 5.26
CA SER A 44 -3.34 0.76 5.61
C SER A 44 -4.20 1.92 6.11
N SER A 45 -3.56 2.93 6.67
CA SER A 45 -4.25 4.12 7.18
C SER A 45 -4.66 5.13 6.11
N SER A 46 -4.31 4.90 4.83
CA SER A 46 -4.72 5.82 3.76
C SER A 46 -6.23 5.75 3.49
N ILE A 47 -6.84 6.89 3.23
CA ILE A 47 -8.29 6.96 2.95
C ILE A 47 -8.64 6.17 1.70
N ARG A 48 -7.81 6.23 0.66
CA ARG A 48 -8.01 5.45 -0.56
C ARG A 48 -8.02 3.93 -0.32
N ALA A 49 -7.19 3.43 0.60
CA ALA A 49 -7.21 2.00 0.96
C ALA A 49 -8.45 1.64 1.76
N LEU A 50 -8.82 2.46 2.73
CA LEU A 50 -10.04 2.27 3.53
C LEU A 50 -11.30 2.29 2.66
N MET A 51 -11.39 3.22 1.72
CA MET A 51 -12.50 3.28 0.76
C MET A 51 -12.54 2.08 -0.18
N THR A 52 -11.39 1.53 -0.54
CA THR A 52 -11.30 0.31 -1.35
C THR A 52 -11.81 -0.91 -0.58
N ALA A 53 -11.51 -1.00 0.70
CA ALA A 53 -11.92 -2.12 1.56
C ALA A 53 -13.40 -2.07 1.95
N GLU A 54 -14.00 -0.90 2.05
CA GLU A 54 -15.34 -0.70 2.60
C GLU A 54 -16.43 -1.57 1.93
N PRO A 55 -16.55 -1.63 0.59
CA PRO A 55 -17.56 -2.48 -0.04
C PRO A 55 -17.39 -3.97 0.28
N THR A 56 -16.16 -4.45 0.40
CA THR A 56 -15.87 -5.83 0.78
C THR A 56 -16.30 -6.11 2.23
N LEU A 57 -15.99 -5.19 3.15
CA LEU A 57 -16.40 -5.32 4.55
C LEU A 57 -17.93 -5.39 4.68
N LYS A 58 -18.64 -4.55 3.94
CA LYS A 58 -20.11 -4.59 3.89
C LYS A 58 -20.64 -5.91 3.31
N ALA A 59 -20.04 -6.38 2.22
CA ALA A 59 -20.47 -7.62 1.57
C ALA A 59 -20.25 -8.85 2.47
N LEU A 60 -19.23 -8.84 3.32
CA LEU A 60 -18.90 -9.92 4.26
C LEU A 60 -19.50 -9.73 5.65
N ASP A 61 -20.19 -8.63 5.91
CA ASP A 61 -20.68 -8.24 7.24
C ASP A 61 -19.56 -8.30 8.29
N LYS A 62 -18.43 -7.67 7.96
CA LYS A 62 -17.22 -7.65 8.78
C LYS A 62 -16.73 -6.23 9.01
N GLU A 63 -15.93 -6.08 10.06
CA GLU A 63 -15.13 -4.89 10.34
C GLU A 63 -13.65 -5.18 10.13
N LEU A 64 -12.83 -4.13 10.00
CA LEU A 64 -11.39 -4.29 9.96
C LEU A 64 -10.86 -4.86 11.28
N ASN A 65 -10.00 -5.86 11.19
CA ASN A 65 -9.26 -6.40 12.33
C ASN A 65 -8.16 -5.45 12.81
N GLY A 66 -7.68 -4.58 11.93
CA GLY A 66 -6.71 -3.56 12.28
C GLY A 66 -6.35 -2.65 11.12
N ILE A 67 -5.72 -1.54 11.46
CA ILE A 67 -5.18 -0.56 10.51
C ILE A 67 -3.69 -0.45 10.76
N PHE A 68 -2.90 -0.61 9.72
CA PHE A 68 -1.44 -0.54 9.78
C PHE A 68 -0.92 0.79 9.21
N PRO A 69 -0.56 1.77 10.06
CA PRO A 69 -0.01 3.03 9.58
C PRO A 69 1.26 2.87 8.76
N TRP A 70 2.09 1.89 9.11
CA TRP A 70 3.33 1.58 8.39
C TRP A 70 3.11 1.07 6.96
N ALA A 71 1.93 0.56 6.65
CA ALA A 71 1.57 0.13 5.30
C ALA A 71 1.07 1.29 4.41
N HIS A 72 1.08 2.51 4.93
CA HIS A 72 0.72 3.69 4.16
C HIS A 72 1.81 4.01 3.15
N GLU A 73 1.45 4.12 1.87
CA GLU A 73 2.39 4.35 0.77
C GLU A 73 3.29 5.58 0.98
N ILE A 74 2.75 6.67 1.53
CA ILE A 74 3.52 7.88 1.81
C ILE A 74 4.58 7.63 2.89
N GLU A 75 4.28 6.86 3.91
CA GLU A 75 5.26 6.53 4.95
C GLU A 75 6.36 5.62 4.41
N LEU A 76 6.03 4.65 3.57
CA LEU A 76 7.01 3.85 2.85
C LEU A 76 7.87 4.72 1.92
N TRP A 77 7.24 5.64 1.20
CA TRP A 77 7.96 6.59 0.34
C TRP A 77 8.99 7.38 1.12
N LYS A 78 8.61 7.99 2.24
CA LYS A 78 9.53 8.75 3.10
C LYS A 78 10.68 7.92 3.64
N THR A 79 10.44 6.65 3.90
CA THR A 79 11.44 5.72 4.46
C THR A 79 12.40 5.18 3.41
N LEU A 80 11.89 4.89 2.20
CA LEU A 80 12.65 4.22 1.15
C LEU A 80 13.19 5.14 0.07
N THR A 81 12.89 6.44 0.13
CA THR A 81 13.42 7.42 -0.82
C THR A 81 14.54 8.25 -0.21
N VAL A 82 15.45 8.69 -1.06
CA VAL A 82 16.59 9.50 -0.72
C VAL A 82 16.75 10.63 -1.73
N GLU A 83 17.48 11.69 -1.35
CA GLU A 83 17.88 12.71 -2.31
C GLU A 83 18.72 12.08 -3.42
N LYS A 84 18.40 12.42 -4.67
CA LYS A 84 19.15 11.93 -5.81
C LYS A 84 20.57 12.52 -5.78
N PHE A 85 21.58 11.67 -5.88
CA PHE A 85 22.97 12.05 -5.70
C PHE A 85 23.43 13.16 -6.67
N ASP A 86 22.97 13.12 -7.91
CA ASP A 86 23.32 14.06 -8.98
C ASP A 86 22.38 15.27 -9.06
N ASP A 87 21.25 15.24 -8.34
CA ASP A 87 20.27 16.32 -8.31
C ASP A 87 19.49 16.30 -6.98
N PRO A 88 20.00 17.02 -5.94
CA PRO A 88 19.39 17.02 -4.61
C PRO A 88 17.99 17.65 -4.55
N THR A 89 17.53 18.29 -5.63
CA THR A 89 16.13 18.78 -5.72
C THR A 89 15.14 17.69 -6.06
N ARG A 90 15.62 16.49 -6.40
CA ARG A 90 14.83 15.31 -6.73
C ARG A 90 15.07 14.18 -5.75
N ILE A 91 14.08 13.35 -5.58
CA ILE A 91 14.17 12.13 -4.77
C ILE A 91 14.14 10.90 -5.69
N ASP A 92 14.74 9.84 -5.23
CA ASP A 92 14.70 8.55 -5.89
C ASP A 92 14.56 7.43 -4.84
N TRP A 93 14.25 6.23 -5.29
CA TRP A 93 14.21 5.08 -4.42
C TRP A 93 15.61 4.72 -3.91
N ALA A 94 15.72 4.43 -2.61
CA ALA A 94 16.99 4.08 -1.99
C ALA A 94 17.69 2.91 -2.70
N PHE A 95 16.92 1.91 -3.15
CA PHE A 95 17.47 0.74 -3.86
C PHE A 95 18.03 1.05 -5.25
N ARG A 96 17.76 2.22 -5.83
CA ARG A 96 18.37 2.68 -7.08
C ARG A 96 19.67 3.46 -6.87
N THR A 97 20.00 3.78 -5.63
CA THR A 97 21.16 4.58 -5.30
C THR A 97 22.31 3.67 -4.86
N PRO A 98 23.43 3.58 -5.61
CA PRO A 98 24.53 2.66 -5.32
C PRO A 98 25.06 2.73 -3.89
N LYS A 99 25.18 3.94 -3.35
CA LYS A 99 25.62 4.18 -1.97
C LYS A 99 24.79 3.44 -0.93
N TYR A 100 23.46 3.38 -1.12
CA TYR A 100 22.58 2.70 -0.19
C TYR A 100 22.55 1.19 -0.47
N MET A 101 22.70 0.80 -1.73
CA MET A 101 22.77 -0.61 -2.08
C MET A 101 24.02 -1.31 -1.51
N GLU A 102 25.14 -0.60 -1.41
CA GLU A 102 26.34 -1.13 -0.76
C GLU A 102 26.09 -1.51 0.71
N GLN A 103 25.29 -0.73 1.44
CA GLN A 103 24.96 -1.01 2.84
C GLN A 103 24.18 -2.31 3.01
N PHE A 104 23.48 -2.74 1.97
CA PHE A 104 22.70 -3.97 1.93
C PHE A 104 23.36 -5.07 1.08
N ASN A 105 24.63 -4.91 0.73
CA ASN A 105 25.40 -5.84 -0.12
C ASN A 105 24.71 -6.11 -1.47
N GLY A 106 24.05 -5.10 -2.04
CA GLY A 106 23.32 -5.25 -3.31
C GLY A 106 22.01 -6.04 -3.20
N ASP A 107 21.55 -6.35 -2.00
CA ASP A 107 20.33 -7.11 -1.78
C ASP A 107 19.11 -6.19 -1.75
N GLU A 108 18.46 -6.04 -2.91
CA GLU A 108 17.26 -5.22 -3.08
C GLU A 108 16.08 -5.71 -2.21
N MET A 109 15.93 -7.01 -2.05
CA MET A 109 14.87 -7.59 -1.22
C MET A 109 15.06 -7.23 0.25
N ARG A 110 16.30 -7.22 0.71
CA ARG A 110 16.65 -6.84 2.07
C ARG A 110 16.40 -5.36 2.33
N LEU A 111 16.75 -4.50 1.38
CA LEU A 111 16.43 -3.07 1.44
C LEU A 111 14.92 -2.81 1.41
N ALA A 112 14.21 -3.48 0.52
CA ALA A 112 12.75 -3.37 0.44
C ALA A 112 12.06 -3.86 1.71
N SER A 113 12.56 -4.92 2.36
CA SER A 113 12.00 -5.43 3.61
C SER A 113 12.24 -4.50 4.81
N PHE A 114 13.26 -3.67 4.77
CA PHE A 114 13.58 -2.71 5.84
C PHE A 114 12.44 -1.73 6.12
N GLY A 115 11.73 -1.29 5.10
CA GLY A 115 10.57 -0.41 5.24
C GLY A 115 9.30 -1.10 5.78
N TRP A 116 9.30 -2.42 5.93
CA TRP A 116 8.16 -3.22 6.38
C TRP A 116 8.24 -3.62 7.87
N HIS A 117 9.29 -3.20 8.52
CA HIS A 117 9.50 -3.37 9.95
C HIS A 117 9.15 -2.12 10.73
#